data_a01010d9f949a0b0b78e1cfa45cbc94b
#
_entry.id   a01010d9f949a0b0b78e1cfa45cbc94b
#
_cell.length_a   1.000
_cell.length_b   1.000
_cell.length_c   1.000
_cell.angle_alpha   90.00
_cell.angle_beta   90.00
_cell.angle_gamma   90.00
#
_symmetry.space_group_name_H-M   'P 1'
#
loop_
_entity.id
_entity.type
_entity.pdbx_description
1 polymer ?
#
loop_
_entity_poly.entity_id
_entity_poly.type
_entity_poly.pdbx_seq_one_letter_code
_entity_poly.pdbx_strand_id
1 'polypeptide(L)'
;MDLISIDGGEKDNVITYSAKMKVLVDSAQAEEFITAVRKEEAIWKKEFSNDETGLNIEITNAGQKNIAVIAPADSSRIMKFIYAVPQGLICSDRNLPGQSETSLNLGVTVTREDSVFMQFLLRSSIETKKQSLCERVGALVELAGGRYIIDSEYPAWGYDPNSKLRPLMRDVYVKMFEEEPRVEAVHTGLECGIFGGHCEGLDSVSFGPNILDIHSINEKLDLASVERMWRFLLEVLKACK
;
A
#
# COMPACT_ATOMS: atom_id res chain seq x y z
N MET A 1 20.53 7.26 -22.70
CA MET A 1 19.58 6.16 -22.42
C MET A 1 18.16 6.68 -22.66
N ASP A 2 17.38 6.00 -23.48
CA ASP A 2 15.99 6.34 -23.79
C ASP A 2 15.07 5.21 -23.33
N LEU A 3 13.95 5.57 -22.69
CA LEU A 3 12.97 4.62 -22.18
C LEU A 3 12.10 4.11 -23.32
N ILE A 4 11.92 2.80 -23.40
CA ILE A 4 10.99 2.13 -24.32
C ILE A 4 9.71 1.76 -23.57
N SER A 5 9.87 1.06 -22.44
CA SER A 5 8.75 0.71 -21.56
C SER A 5 9.19 0.54 -20.11
N ILE A 6 8.22 0.71 -19.21
CA ILE A 6 8.32 0.37 -17.80
C ILE A 6 7.02 -0.27 -17.35
N ASP A 7 7.09 -1.50 -16.85
CA ASP A 7 5.94 -2.30 -16.47
C ASP A 7 6.24 -3.01 -15.14
N GLY A 8 5.27 -3.08 -14.23
CA GLY A 8 5.46 -3.76 -12.95
C GLY A 8 4.19 -3.80 -12.12
N GLY A 9 4.11 -4.79 -11.22
CA GLY A 9 2.99 -5.03 -10.34
C GLY A 9 1.73 -5.54 -11.05
N GLU A 10 0.80 -6.06 -10.26
CA GLU A 10 -0.43 -6.68 -10.76
C GLU A 10 -1.69 -6.11 -10.11
N LYS A 11 -1.59 -5.68 -8.85
CA LYS A 11 -2.70 -5.15 -8.05
C LYS A 11 -2.23 -3.95 -7.23
N ASP A 12 -3.11 -2.98 -7.06
CA ASP A 12 -2.83 -1.76 -6.29
C ASP A 12 -2.55 -2.02 -4.80
N ASN A 13 -3.19 -3.04 -4.22
CA ASN A 13 -3.08 -3.42 -2.81
C ASN A 13 -1.96 -4.42 -2.51
N VAL A 14 -1.12 -4.74 -3.49
CA VAL A 14 0.03 -5.63 -3.34
C VAL A 14 1.32 -4.85 -3.59
N ILE A 15 2.32 -5.05 -2.73
CA ILE A 15 3.67 -4.52 -2.96
C ILE A 15 4.22 -5.17 -4.24
N THR A 16 4.67 -4.35 -5.17
CA THR A 16 5.22 -4.81 -6.44
C THR A 16 6.45 -5.67 -6.23
N TYR A 17 6.36 -6.95 -6.51
CA TYR A 17 7.45 -7.93 -6.35
C TYR A 17 8.34 -8.06 -7.59
N SER A 18 7.88 -7.59 -8.74
CA SER A 18 8.67 -7.59 -9.97
C SER A 18 8.34 -6.40 -10.87
N ALA A 19 9.34 -5.86 -11.53
CA ALA A 19 9.18 -4.84 -12.55
C ALA A 19 10.13 -5.09 -13.71
N LYS A 20 9.74 -4.65 -14.90
CA LYS A 20 10.52 -4.76 -16.12
C LYS A 20 10.66 -3.40 -16.80
N MET A 21 11.88 -3.04 -17.13
CA MET A 21 12.17 -1.83 -17.89
C MET A 21 12.88 -2.19 -19.18
N LYS A 22 12.45 -1.62 -20.30
CA LYS A 22 13.16 -1.69 -21.57
C LYS A 22 13.75 -0.34 -21.89
N VAL A 23 15.02 -0.32 -22.24
CA VAL A 23 15.74 0.91 -22.55
C VAL A 23 16.57 0.75 -23.84
N LEU A 24 16.75 1.85 -24.52
CA LEU A 24 17.71 1.95 -25.63
C LEU A 24 18.95 2.68 -25.10
N VAL A 25 20.09 2.05 -25.22
CA VAL A 25 21.39 2.58 -24.81
C VAL A 25 22.31 2.62 -26.01
N ASP A 26 23.10 3.68 -26.16
CA ASP A 26 24.16 3.72 -27.17
C ASP A 26 25.12 2.53 -26.98
N SER A 27 25.46 1.86 -28.06
CA SER A 27 26.36 0.70 -28.02
C SER A 27 27.72 0.99 -27.37
N ALA A 28 28.23 2.21 -27.52
CA ALA A 28 29.47 2.67 -26.89
C ALA A 28 29.34 2.84 -25.36
N GLN A 29 28.12 3.01 -24.84
CA GLN A 29 27.81 3.20 -23.40
C GLN A 29 27.22 1.96 -22.75
N ALA A 30 26.99 0.89 -23.50
CA ALA A 30 26.25 -0.28 -23.01
C ALA A 30 26.97 -0.96 -21.80
N GLU A 31 28.28 -1.13 -21.85
CA GLU A 31 29.05 -1.74 -20.76
C GLU A 31 29.06 -0.85 -19.50
N GLU A 32 29.19 0.45 -19.68
CA GLU A 32 29.10 1.41 -18.55
C GLU A 32 27.72 1.36 -17.89
N PHE A 33 26.66 1.32 -18.67
CA PHE A 33 25.29 1.18 -18.18
C PHE A 33 25.08 -0.11 -17.40
N ILE A 34 25.51 -1.27 -17.95
CA ILE A 34 25.43 -2.57 -17.27
C ILE A 34 26.20 -2.53 -15.95
N THR A 35 27.41 -1.96 -15.95
CA THR A 35 28.23 -1.83 -14.75
C THR A 35 27.52 -0.99 -13.68
N ALA A 36 26.90 0.13 -14.06
CA ALA A 36 26.12 0.96 -13.14
C ALA A 36 24.95 0.18 -12.54
N VAL A 37 24.18 -0.55 -13.34
CA VAL A 37 23.05 -1.37 -12.85
C VAL A 37 23.52 -2.44 -11.88
N ARG A 38 24.63 -3.11 -12.16
CA ARG A 38 25.20 -4.15 -11.26
C ARG A 38 25.70 -3.57 -9.95
N LYS A 39 26.24 -2.36 -9.99
CA LYS A 39 26.64 -1.64 -8.78
C LYS A 39 25.43 -1.33 -7.88
N GLU A 40 24.35 -0.82 -8.46
CA GLU A 40 23.11 -0.55 -7.71
C GLU A 40 22.50 -1.84 -7.16
N GLU A 41 22.45 -2.91 -7.95
CA GLU A 41 21.99 -4.21 -7.49
C GLU A 41 22.76 -4.70 -6.26
N ALA A 42 24.08 -4.54 -6.26
CA ALA A 42 24.93 -4.94 -5.12
C ALA A 42 24.65 -4.10 -3.86
N ILE A 43 24.37 -2.80 -4.03
CA ILE A 43 23.97 -1.90 -2.94
C ILE A 43 22.65 -2.37 -2.35
N TRP A 44 21.62 -2.59 -3.19
CA TRP A 44 20.30 -3.01 -2.74
C TRP A 44 20.29 -4.38 -2.08
N LYS A 45 21.02 -5.35 -2.63
CA LYS A 45 21.22 -6.68 -1.99
C LYS A 45 21.83 -6.60 -0.60
N LYS A 46 22.71 -5.63 -0.36
CA LYS A 46 23.30 -5.40 0.96
C LYS A 46 22.29 -4.69 1.90
N GLU A 47 21.58 -3.70 1.39
CA GLU A 47 20.62 -2.90 2.16
C GLU A 47 19.43 -3.76 2.63
N PHE A 48 18.89 -4.58 1.72
CA PHE A 48 17.72 -5.43 1.97
C PHE A 48 18.06 -6.88 2.34
N SER A 49 19.30 -7.15 2.75
CA SER A 49 19.79 -8.52 3.00
C SER A 49 19.02 -9.32 4.04
N ASN A 50 18.36 -8.65 4.99
CA ASN A 50 17.58 -9.28 6.05
C ASN A 50 16.12 -9.55 5.66
N ASP A 51 15.58 -8.77 4.75
CA ASP A 51 14.14 -8.76 4.45
C ASP A 51 13.84 -9.33 3.05
N GLU A 52 14.75 -9.11 2.07
CA GLU A 52 14.55 -9.44 0.66
C GLU A 52 15.70 -10.29 0.08
N THR A 53 15.80 -11.53 0.50
CA THR A 53 16.87 -12.45 0.05
C THR A 53 16.78 -12.83 -1.43
N GLY A 54 15.61 -12.64 -2.06
CA GLY A 54 15.33 -12.95 -3.47
C GLY A 54 15.60 -11.81 -4.45
N LEU A 55 16.06 -10.63 -3.99
CA LEU A 55 16.29 -9.48 -4.85
C LEU A 55 17.35 -9.78 -5.92
N ASN A 56 16.96 -9.61 -7.19
CA ASN A 56 17.82 -9.88 -8.34
C ASN A 56 17.46 -8.98 -9.52
N ILE A 57 18.46 -8.50 -10.25
CA ILE A 57 18.27 -7.77 -11.51
C ILE A 57 18.78 -8.63 -12.67
N GLU A 58 17.87 -9.08 -13.52
CA GLU A 58 18.19 -9.75 -14.75
C GLU A 58 18.40 -8.73 -15.88
N ILE A 59 19.54 -8.79 -16.56
CA ILE A 59 19.84 -7.92 -17.70
C ILE A 59 19.90 -8.78 -18.96
N THR A 60 19.05 -8.47 -19.91
CA THR A 60 18.98 -9.15 -21.21
C THR A 60 19.32 -8.18 -22.34
N ASN A 61 20.31 -8.51 -23.14
CA ASN A 61 20.61 -7.76 -24.36
C ASN A 61 19.70 -8.26 -25.51
N ALA A 62 18.80 -7.38 -25.95
CA ALA A 62 17.87 -7.69 -27.04
C ALA A 62 18.46 -7.45 -28.46
N GLY A 63 19.75 -7.14 -28.55
CA GLY A 63 20.45 -6.82 -29.80
C GLY A 63 20.17 -5.41 -30.31
N GLN A 64 20.75 -5.08 -31.45
CA GLN A 64 20.53 -3.79 -32.11
C GLN A 64 19.15 -3.78 -32.78
N LYS A 65 18.33 -2.79 -32.44
CA LYS A 65 16.98 -2.63 -33.02
C LYS A 65 16.70 -1.16 -33.29
N ASN A 66 16.02 -0.92 -34.40
CA ASN A 66 15.38 0.35 -34.63
C ASN A 66 13.95 0.25 -34.05
N ILE A 67 13.76 0.81 -32.86
CA ILE A 67 12.49 0.71 -32.10
C ILE A 67 12.08 2.11 -31.65
N ALA A 68 10.79 2.36 -31.61
CA ALA A 68 10.25 3.58 -31.05
C ALA A 68 10.56 3.66 -29.55
N VAL A 69 11.01 4.81 -29.12
CA VAL A 69 11.28 5.15 -27.72
C VAL A 69 10.31 6.22 -27.24
N ILE A 70 10.06 6.26 -25.95
CA ILE A 70 9.33 7.38 -25.32
C ILE A 70 10.20 8.64 -25.50
N ALA A 71 9.58 9.74 -25.90
CA ALA A 71 10.33 10.99 -26.12
C ALA A 71 11.24 11.31 -24.94
N PRO A 72 12.50 11.73 -25.15
CA PRO A 72 13.46 11.92 -24.06
C PRO A 72 12.98 12.81 -22.92
N ALA A 73 12.22 13.87 -23.25
CA ALA A 73 11.61 14.76 -22.27
C ALA A 73 10.59 14.05 -21.39
N ASP A 74 9.76 13.17 -21.97
CA ASP A 74 8.74 12.43 -21.26
C ASP A 74 9.36 11.27 -20.46
N SER A 75 10.35 10.60 -21.01
CA SER A 75 11.18 9.61 -20.29
C SER A 75 11.76 10.24 -19.01
N SER A 76 12.34 11.44 -19.12
CA SER A 76 12.89 12.17 -17.97
C SER A 76 11.80 12.54 -16.93
N ARG A 77 10.60 12.96 -17.38
CA ARG A 77 9.49 13.29 -16.49
C ARG A 77 8.98 12.07 -15.75
N ILE A 78 8.78 10.95 -16.45
CA ILE A 78 8.33 9.67 -15.88
C ILE A 78 9.31 9.19 -14.81
N MET A 79 10.60 9.15 -15.12
CA MET A 79 11.63 8.70 -14.19
C MET A 79 11.75 9.62 -12.96
N LYS A 80 11.67 10.93 -13.15
CA LYS A 80 11.68 11.90 -12.04
C LYS A 80 10.42 11.78 -11.18
N PHE A 81 9.27 11.53 -11.77
CA PHE A 81 8.03 11.30 -11.04
C PHE A 81 8.14 10.05 -10.15
N ILE A 82 8.56 8.91 -10.72
CA ILE A 82 8.74 7.66 -9.96
C ILE A 82 9.74 7.86 -8.81
N TYR A 83 10.81 8.60 -9.04
CA TYR A 83 11.82 8.88 -8.02
C TYR A 83 11.31 9.81 -6.91
N ALA A 84 10.47 10.80 -7.25
CA ALA A 84 10.02 11.82 -6.32
C ALA A 84 8.74 11.46 -5.56
N VAL A 85 7.90 10.57 -6.14
CA VAL A 85 6.65 10.17 -5.50
C VAL A 85 6.96 9.36 -4.23
N PRO A 86 6.34 9.70 -3.08
CA PRO A 86 6.57 8.95 -1.85
C PRO A 86 6.05 7.51 -1.99
N GLN A 87 6.72 6.57 -1.32
CA GLN A 87 6.37 5.14 -1.34
C GLN A 87 6.45 4.53 0.06
N GLY A 88 5.65 3.49 0.29
CA GLY A 88 5.66 2.73 1.52
C GLY A 88 5.01 3.45 2.69
N LEU A 89 5.59 3.30 3.87
CA LEU A 89 5.13 3.94 5.10
C LEU A 89 5.48 5.43 5.07
N ILE A 90 4.45 6.28 5.10
CA ILE A 90 4.60 7.74 5.14
C ILE A 90 4.55 8.24 6.57
N CYS A 91 3.68 7.66 7.40
CA CYS A 91 3.51 8.05 8.80
C CYS A 91 3.13 6.84 9.66
N SER A 92 3.77 6.71 10.83
CA SER A 92 3.37 5.71 11.85
C SER A 92 2.29 6.28 12.75
N ASP A 93 1.42 5.40 13.27
CA ASP A 93 0.39 5.81 14.23
C ASP A 93 1.04 6.20 15.57
N ARG A 94 0.62 7.33 16.11
CA ARG A 94 1.16 7.86 17.37
C ARG A 94 0.53 7.23 18.62
N ASN A 95 -0.69 6.70 18.48
CA ASN A 95 -1.44 6.08 19.55
C ASN A 95 -1.20 4.57 19.62
N LEU A 96 -0.81 3.96 18.51
CA LEU A 96 -0.59 2.52 18.36
C LEU A 96 0.82 2.25 17.80
N PRO A 97 1.85 2.18 18.66
CA PRO A 97 3.22 1.96 18.23
C PRO A 97 3.37 0.70 17.37
N GLY A 98 4.13 0.81 16.27
CA GLY A 98 4.32 -0.28 15.32
C GLY A 98 3.24 -0.41 14.26
N GLN A 99 2.17 0.40 14.33
CA GLN A 99 1.11 0.42 13.34
C GLN A 99 1.33 1.53 12.30
N SER A 100 0.88 1.29 11.08
CA SER A 100 0.92 2.27 10.00
C SER A 100 -0.31 3.17 10.08
N GLU A 101 -0.10 4.50 10.07
CA GLU A 101 -1.18 5.49 9.97
C GLU A 101 -1.46 5.86 8.52
N THR A 102 -0.40 6.19 7.76
CA THR A 102 -0.50 6.65 6.37
C THR A 102 0.54 5.93 5.51
N SER A 103 0.10 5.40 4.39
CA SER A 103 0.97 4.71 3.42
C SER A 103 0.54 4.98 1.98
N LEU A 104 1.48 4.81 1.05
CA LEU A 104 1.24 4.87 -0.39
C LEU A 104 1.93 3.71 -1.07
N ASN A 105 1.22 3.00 -1.94
CA ASN A 105 1.76 1.88 -2.71
C ASN A 105 1.56 2.12 -4.21
N LEU A 106 2.64 2.16 -4.98
CA LEU A 106 2.59 2.04 -6.44
C LEU A 106 2.45 0.55 -6.78
N GLY A 107 1.22 0.10 -6.96
CA GLY A 107 0.92 -1.31 -7.14
C GLY A 107 0.90 -1.76 -8.59
N VAL A 108 0.68 -0.84 -9.55
CA VAL A 108 0.63 -1.18 -10.98
C VAL A 108 1.30 -0.08 -11.80
N THR A 109 2.17 -0.48 -12.71
CA THR A 109 2.73 0.39 -13.75
C THR A 109 2.64 -0.33 -15.09
N VAL A 110 2.05 0.30 -16.09
CA VAL A 110 1.88 -0.28 -17.44
C VAL A 110 2.17 0.75 -18.50
N THR A 111 3.10 0.44 -19.40
CA THR A 111 3.32 1.22 -20.61
C THR A 111 2.25 0.88 -21.66
N ARG A 112 1.53 1.88 -22.10
CA ARG A 112 0.55 1.82 -23.17
C ARG A 112 1.10 2.46 -24.44
N GLU A 113 0.32 2.47 -25.50
CA GLU A 113 0.73 3.02 -26.80
C GLU A 113 1.13 4.51 -26.72
N ASP A 114 0.39 5.30 -25.97
CA ASP A 114 0.50 6.77 -25.88
C ASP A 114 0.80 7.29 -24.47
N SER A 115 0.92 6.41 -23.48
CA SER A 115 1.01 6.80 -22.09
C SER A 115 1.69 5.75 -21.20
N VAL A 116 2.13 6.16 -20.02
CA VAL A 116 2.47 5.24 -18.92
C VAL A 116 1.41 5.39 -17.84
N PHE A 117 0.64 4.33 -17.64
CA PHE A 117 -0.37 4.25 -16.59
C PHE A 117 0.28 3.81 -15.28
N MET A 118 -0.07 4.49 -14.19
CA MET A 118 0.36 4.14 -12.84
C MET A 118 -0.84 4.15 -11.90
N GLN A 119 -1.00 3.08 -11.12
CA GLN A 119 -2.05 2.97 -10.12
C GLN A 119 -1.47 2.90 -8.72
N PHE A 120 -1.94 3.81 -7.88
CA PHE A 120 -1.53 3.93 -6.49
C PHE A 120 -2.68 3.54 -5.57
N LEU A 121 -2.35 2.86 -4.47
CA LEU A 121 -3.23 2.73 -3.33
C LEU A 121 -2.72 3.61 -2.19
N LEU A 122 -3.50 4.62 -1.86
CA LEU A 122 -3.26 5.52 -0.75
C LEU A 122 -4.16 5.11 0.42
N ARG A 123 -3.57 4.96 1.59
CA ARG A 123 -4.28 4.63 2.82
C ARG A 123 -3.88 5.56 3.95
N SER A 124 -4.86 6.01 4.72
CA SER A 124 -4.63 6.74 5.96
C SER A 124 -5.79 6.55 6.92
N SER A 125 -5.51 6.43 8.21
CA SER A 125 -6.51 6.45 9.27
C SER A 125 -6.92 7.89 9.64
N ILE A 126 -6.27 8.92 9.07
CA ILE A 126 -6.57 10.34 9.32
C ILE A 126 -6.96 11.03 8.02
N GLU A 127 -8.18 11.57 7.95
CA GLU A 127 -8.76 12.13 6.73
C GLU A 127 -7.93 13.28 6.16
N THR A 128 -7.50 14.23 7.01
CA THR A 128 -6.68 15.38 6.55
C THR A 128 -5.32 14.97 6.00
N LYS A 129 -4.73 13.89 6.50
CA LYS A 129 -3.47 13.35 5.98
C LYS A 129 -3.68 12.58 4.67
N LYS A 130 -4.80 11.84 4.57
CA LYS A 130 -5.23 11.19 3.33
C LYS A 130 -5.35 12.22 2.22
N GLN A 131 -6.09 13.29 2.45
CA GLN A 131 -6.28 14.36 1.51
C GLN A 131 -4.96 15.06 1.14
N SER A 132 -4.15 15.44 2.13
CA SER A 132 -2.86 16.11 1.90
C SER A 132 -1.90 15.24 1.07
N LEU A 133 -1.85 13.93 1.31
CA LEU A 133 -1.02 13.02 0.50
C LEU A 133 -1.56 12.88 -0.92
N CYS A 134 -2.89 12.82 -1.08
CA CYS A 134 -3.53 12.80 -2.40
C CYS A 134 -3.19 14.05 -3.21
N GLU A 135 -3.32 15.24 -2.61
CA GLU A 135 -2.97 16.52 -3.22
C GLU A 135 -1.47 16.58 -3.59
N ARG A 136 -0.59 16.06 -2.72
CA ARG A 136 0.85 15.99 -3.00
C ARG A 136 1.15 15.10 -4.20
N VAL A 137 0.54 13.93 -4.29
CA VAL A 137 0.71 13.03 -5.45
C VAL A 137 0.17 13.70 -6.71
N GLY A 138 -1.01 14.33 -6.63
CA GLY A 138 -1.61 15.09 -7.73
C GLY A 138 -0.68 16.18 -8.26
N ALA A 139 -0.11 16.99 -7.38
CA ALA A 139 0.84 18.04 -7.75
C ALA A 139 2.09 17.47 -8.45
N LEU A 140 2.61 16.33 -8.00
CA LEU A 140 3.74 15.66 -8.66
C LEU A 140 3.36 15.14 -10.05
N VAL A 141 2.14 14.61 -10.22
CA VAL A 141 1.62 14.19 -11.53
C VAL A 141 1.53 15.36 -12.49
N GLU A 142 0.99 16.49 -12.04
CA GLU A 142 0.87 17.71 -12.84
C GLU A 142 2.25 18.28 -13.23
N LEU A 143 3.21 18.32 -12.31
CA LEU A 143 4.59 18.70 -12.58
C LEU A 143 5.27 17.79 -13.60
N ALA A 144 4.92 16.50 -13.63
CA ALA A 144 5.36 15.55 -14.63
C ALA A 144 4.62 15.69 -15.97
N GLY A 145 3.61 16.57 -16.08
CA GLY A 145 2.79 16.76 -17.26
C GLY A 145 1.75 15.66 -17.46
N GLY A 146 1.45 14.91 -16.41
CA GLY A 146 0.43 13.86 -16.38
C GLY A 146 -0.95 14.37 -15.98
N ARG A 147 -1.88 13.44 -15.87
CA ARG A 147 -3.24 13.64 -15.33
C ARG A 147 -3.58 12.49 -14.41
N TYR A 148 -4.43 12.72 -13.44
CA TYR A 148 -4.85 11.69 -12.50
C TYR A 148 -6.36 11.72 -12.28
N ILE A 149 -6.86 10.62 -11.80
CA ILE A 149 -8.23 10.46 -11.29
C ILE A 149 -8.13 9.83 -9.91
N ILE A 150 -9.06 10.20 -9.03
CA ILE A 150 -9.26 9.56 -7.74
C ILE A 150 -10.46 8.65 -7.89
N ASP A 151 -10.29 7.40 -7.49
CA ASP A 151 -11.32 6.37 -7.58
C ASP A 151 -11.36 5.56 -6.29
N SER A 152 -12.53 5.00 -5.97
CA SER A 152 -12.74 4.06 -4.84
C SER A 152 -12.33 4.64 -3.48
N GLU A 153 -12.78 5.84 -3.20
CA GLU A 153 -12.44 6.55 -1.96
C GLU A 153 -13.20 6.00 -0.75
N TYR A 154 -12.47 5.79 0.37
CA TYR A 154 -13.02 5.42 1.68
C TYR A 154 -12.81 6.53 2.70
N PRO A 155 -13.78 6.81 3.58
CA PRO A 155 -13.56 7.65 4.75
C PRO A 155 -12.47 7.06 5.65
N ALA A 156 -11.63 7.92 6.22
CA ALA A 156 -10.66 7.49 7.21
C ALA A 156 -11.37 7.05 8.50
N TRP A 157 -10.82 6.02 9.16
CA TRP A 157 -11.29 5.57 10.46
C TRP A 157 -10.11 5.55 11.44
N GLY A 158 -9.98 6.66 12.17
CA GLY A 158 -8.89 6.88 13.12
C GLY A 158 -9.12 6.21 14.47
N TYR A 159 -8.03 5.99 15.19
CA TYR A 159 -8.09 5.59 16.59
C TYR A 159 -8.68 6.74 17.43
N ASP A 160 -9.80 6.48 18.10
CA ASP A 160 -10.37 7.41 19.06
C ASP A 160 -9.86 7.14 20.48
N PRO A 161 -9.02 8.00 21.06
CA PRO A 161 -8.52 7.82 22.43
C PRO A 161 -9.64 7.93 23.48
N ASN A 162 -10.78 8.53 23.15
CA ASN A 162 -11.89 8.76 24.05
C ASN A 162 -13.04 7.71 23.90
N SER A 163 -12.82 6.67 23.10
CA SER A 163 -13.78 5.58 22.94
C SER A 163 -14.21 5.02 24.29
N LYS A 164 -15.51 4.90 24.52
CA LYS A 164 -16.10 4.26 25.70
C LYS A 164 -16.38 2.78 25.45
N LEU A 165 -16.64 2.44 24.21
CA LEU A 165 -16.93 1.07 23.79
C LEU A 165 -15.70 0.16 23.89
N ARG A 166 -14.52 0.66 23.48
CA ARG A 166 -13.29 -0.14 23.49
C ARG A 166 -12.90 -0.65 24.87
N PRO A 167 -12.80 0.17 25.96
CA PRO A 167 -12.49 -0.34 27.29
C PRO A 167 -13.59 -1.28 27.81
N LEU A 168 -14.86 -1.02 27.56
CA LEU A 168 -15.94 -1.93 27.93
C LEU A 168 -15.76 -3.30 27.25
N MET A 169 -15.50 -3.33 25.95
CA MET A 169 -15.26 -4.58 25.22
C MET A 169 -14.02 -5.30 25.73
N ARG A 170 -12.94 -4.57 26.03
CA ARG A 170 -11.71 -5.14 26.63
C ARG A 170 -12.02 -5.84 27.96
N ASP A 171 -12.75 -5.17 28.84
CA ASP A 171 -13.07 -5.72 30.17
C ASP A 171 -13.96 -6.97 30.07
N VAL A 172 -14.94 -6.99 29.14
CA VAL A 172 -15.72 -8.17 28.84
C VAL A 172 -14.85 -9.31 28.29
N TYR A 173 -13.93 -8.99 27.39
CA TYR A 173 -13.02 -9.97 26.78
C TYR A 173 -12.12 -10.62 27.82
N VAL A 174 -11.46 -9.81 28.67
CA VAL A 174 -10.61 -10.31 29.76
C VAL A 174 -11.41 -11.16 30.74
N LYS A 175 -12.62 -10.76 31.09
CA LYS A 175 -13.49 -11.55 31.98
C LYS A 175 -13.89 -12.91 31.40
N MET A 176 -14.10 -12.99 30.09
CA MET A 176 -14.52 -14.20 29.41
C MET A 176 -13.36 -15.17 29.10
N PHE A 177 -12.21 -14.63 28.77
CA PHE A 177 -11.11 -15.42 28.19
C PHE A 177 -9.83 -15.42 29.03
N GLU A 178 -9.76 -14.61 30.09
CA GLU A 178 -8.60 -14.48 31.00
C GLU A 178 -7.31 -14.05 30.27
N GLU A 179 -7.47 -13.34 29.14
CA GLU A 179 -6.38 -12.83 28.30
C GLU A 179 -6.68 -11.42 27.80
N GLU A 180 -5.65 -10.61 27.50
CA GLU A 180 -5.78 -9.28 26.92
C GLU A 180 -6.07 -9.38 25.42
N PRO A 181 -7.10 -8.66 24.89
CA PRO A 181 -7.31 -8.57 23.46
C PRO A 181 -6.22 -7.73 22.81
N ARG A 182 -5.81 -8.12 21.60
CA ARG A 182 -4.96 -7.26 20.77
C ARG A 182 -5.80 -6.14 20.17
N VAL A 183 -5.37 -4.90 20.40
CA VAL A 183 -5.98 -3.72 19.79
C VAL A 183 -5.07 -3.28 18.66
N GLU A 184 -5.58 -3.31 17.44
CA GLU A 184 -4.85 -2.96 16.23
C GLU A 184 -5.60 -1.88 15.47
N ALA A 185 -4.87 -1.01 14.78
CA ALA A 185 -5.42 -0.14 13.77
C ALA A 185 -5.14 -0.75 12.40
N VAL A 186 -6.16 -0.88 11.60
CA VAL A 186 -6.02 -1.28 10.20
C VAL A 186 -6.41 -0.09 9.32
N HIS A 187 -5.49 0.38 8.49
CA HIS A 187 -5.76 1.45 7.54
C HIS A 187 -6.33 0.90 6.22
N THR A 188 -7.31 -0.01 6.34
CA THR A 188 -8.11 -0.53 5.23
C THR A 188 -9.50 0.09 5.24
N GLY A 189 -10.19 0.06 4.11
CA GLY A 189 -11.59 0.43 4.05
C GLY A 189 -12.44 -0.56 4.86
N LEU A 190 -12.89 -0.15 6.04
CA LEU A 190 -13.83 -0.91 6.86
C LEU A 190 -15.16 -0.15 6.96
N GLU A 191 -16.22 -0.90 7.17
CA GLU A 191 -17.59 -0.36 7.35
C GLU A 191 -17.67 0.65 8.49
N CYS A 192 -16.87 0.47 9.55
CA CYS A 192 -16.77 1.42 10.66
C CYS A 192 -16.36 2.82 10.21
N GLY A 193 -15.47 2.94 9.22
CA GLY A 193 -15.11 4.22 8.61
C GLY A 193 -16.27 4.85 7.85
N ILE A 194 -17.01 4.04 7.07
CA ILE A 194 -18.18 4.50 6.33
C ILE A 194 -19.27 4.99 7.29
N PHE A 195 -19.59 4.21 8.32
CA PHE A 195 -20.58 4.61 9.32
C PHE A 195 -20.12 5.86 10.10
N GLY A 196 -18.86 5.93 10.51
CA GLY A 196 -18.30 7.09 11.19
C GLY A 196 -18.32 8.37 10.35
N GLY A 197 -18.14 8.24 9.02
CA GLY A 197 -18.28 9.37 8.09
C GLY A 197 -19.71 9.91 7.94
N HIS A 198 -20.73 9.09 8.23
CA HIS A 198 -22.14 9.47 8.14
C HIS A 198 -22.81 9.73 9.51
N CYS A 199 -22.27 9.20 10.59
CA CYS A 199 -22.81 9.30 11.94
C CYS A 199 -21.79 10.01 12.84
N GLU A 200 -21.94 11.32 12.99
CA GLU A 200 -21.05 12.12 13.85
C GLU A 200 -21.07 11.60 15.30
N GLY A 201 -19.89 11.42 15.88
CA GLY A 201 -19.75 10.93 17.25
C GLY A 201 -19.96 9.42 17.44
N LEU A 202 -20.05 8.65 16.35
CA LEU A 202 -20.16 7.19 16.44
C LEU A 202 -18.88 6.60 17.02
N ASP A 203 -19.02 5.97 18.21
CA ASP A 203 -17.97 5.13 18.80
C ASP A 203 -18.11 3.71 18.27
N SER A 204 -17.10 3.22 17.55
CA SER A 204 -17.16 1.93 16.86
C SER A 204 -15.90 1.12 17.04
N VAL A 205 -16.07 -0.20 17.15
CA VAL A 205 -14.98 -1.19 17.23
C VAL A 205 -15.30 -2.33 16.27
N SER A 206 -14.35 -2.69 15.43
CA SER A 206 -14.43 -3.86 14.56
C SER A 206 -13.81 -5.07 15.25
N PHE A 207 -14.48 -6.20 15.19
CA PHE A 207 -13.97 -7.50 15.62
C PHE A 207 -14.68 -8.62 14.85
N GLY A 208 -14.07 -9.79 14.80
CA GLY A 208 -14.66 -10.92 14.08
C GLY A 208 -13.95 -12.23 14.32
N PRO A 209 -14.44 -13.31 13.69
CA PRO A 209 -13.78 -14.61 13.73
C PRO A 209 -12.48 -14.62 12.96
N ASN A 210 -11.66 -15.65 13.17
CA ASN A 210 -10.42 -15.88 12.46
C ASN A 210 -10.71 -16.32 11.02
N ILE A 211 -10.19 -15.56 10.06
CA ILE A 211 -10.24 -15.89 8.64
C ILE A 211 -8.80 -16.03 8.15
N LEU A 212 -8.51 -17.13 7.49
CA LEU A 212 -7.21 -17.44 6.89
C LEU A 212 -7.27 -17.21 5.39
N ASP A 213 -6.16 -16.80 4.79
CA ASP A 213 -6.01 -16.60 3.35
C ASP A 213 -7.10 -15.70 2.73
N ILE A 214 -7.46 -14.62 3.44
CA ILE A 214 -8.48 -13.65 3.05
C ILE A 214 -8.24 -13.16 1.61
N HIS A 215 -9.31 -13.05 0.82
CA HIS A 215 -9.30 -12.62 -0.59
C HIS A 215 -8.57 -13.58 -1.54
N SER A 216 -8.40 -14.83 -1.15
CA SER A 216 -7.84 -15.88 -1.99
C SER A 216 -8.86 -17.00 -2.26
N ILE A 217 -8.55 -17.86 -3.25
CA ILE A 217 -9.34 -19.08 -3.51
C ILE A 217 -9.23 -20.12 -2.38
N ASN A 218 -8.30 -19.92 -1.45
CA ASN A 218 -8.06 -20.81 -0.30
C ASN A 218 -8.61 -20.21 1.00
N GLU A 219 -9.43 -19.16 0.92
CA GLU A 219 -10.03 -18.52 2.10
C GLU A 219 -10.76 -19.51 2.97
N LYS A 220 -10.49 -19.47 4.28
CA LYS A 220 -11.04 -20.39 5.27
C LYS A 220 -11.50 -19.64 6.50
N LEU A 221 -12.64 -20.04 7.04
CA LEU A 221 -13.20 -19.55 8.29
C LEU A 221 -12.99 -20.58 9.41
N ASP A 222 -12.41 -20.16 10.53
CA ASP A 222 -12.33 -20.98 11.75
C ASP A 222 -13.69 -20.97 12.48
N LEU A 223 -14.42 -22.07 12.38
CA LEU A 223 -15.75 -22.22 12.98
C LEU A 223 -15.74 -22.11 14.51
N ALA A 224 -14.68 -22.56 15.18
CA ALA A 224 -14.57 -22.44 16.63
C ALA A 224 -14.46 -20.96 17.05
N SER A 225 -13.74 -20.16 16.27
CA SER A 225 -13.64 -18.72 16.50
C SER A 225 -14.98 -18.00 16.27
N VAL A 226 -15.82 -18.47 15.35
CA VAL A 226 -17.18 -17.89 15.14
C VAL A 226 -18.02 -18.04 16.41
N GLU A 227 -18.06 -19.23 17.01
CA GLU A 227 -18.80 -19.46 18.25
C GLU A 227 -18.24 -18.61 19.40
N ARG A 228 -16.92 -18.52 19.51
CA ARG A 228 -16.24 -17.68 20.51
C ARG A 228 -16.65 -16.20 20.36
N MET A 229 -16.59 -15.64 19.16
CA MET A 229 -16.93 -14.25 18.87
C MET A 229 -18.42 -13.98 19.03
N TRP A 230 -19.29 -14.91 18.71
CA TRP A 230 -20.72 -14.79 18.94
C TRP A 230 -21.05 -14.66 20.43
N ARG A 231 -20.48 -15.55 21.28
CA ARG A 231 -20.64 -15.45 22.73
C ARG A 231 -20.11 -14.13 23.28
N PHE A 232 -18.96 -13.67 22.78
CA PHE A 232 -18.39 -12.38 23.14
C PHE A 232 -19.34 -11.23 22.80
N LEU A 233 -19.88 -11.19 21.57
CA LEU A 233 -20.88 -10.20 21.17
C LEU A 233 -22.07 -10.13 22.13
N LEU A 234 -22.62 -11.27 22.50
CA LEU A 234 -23.77 -11.31 23.41
C LEU A 234 -23.43 -10.74 24.79
N GLU A 235 -22.24 -10.98 25.33
CA GLU A 235 -21.82 -10.45 26.61
C GLU A 235 -21.54 -8.93 26.52
N VAL A 236 -20.95 -8.45 25.42
CA VAL A 236 -20.78 -7.02 25.16
C VAL A 236 -22.14 -6.31 25.11
N LEU A 237 -23.11 -6.85 24.37
CA LEU A 237 -24.48 -6.27 24.31
C LEU A 237 -25.18 -6.23 25.68
N LYS A 238 -24.93 -7.21 26.55
CA LYS A 238 -25.44 -7.17 27.94
C LYS A 238 -24.76 -6.08 28.76
N ALA A 239 -23.50 -5.80 28.51
CA ALA A 239 -22.70 -4.80 29.23
C ALA A 239 -23.00 -3.36 28.75
N CYS A 240 -23.53 -3.17 27.56
CA CYS A 240 -23.94 -1.86 27.00
C CYS A 240 -25.25 -1.28 27.59
N LYS A 241 -25.81 -1.86 28.65
CA LYS A 241 -27.05 -1.42 29.28
C LYS A 241 -26.87 -0.22 30.20
#